data_837ac7b332d2b410abb118a4c9906698
#
_entry.id   837ac7b332d2b410abb118a4c9906698
#
_cell.length_a   1.000
_cell.length_b   1.000
_cell.length_c   1.000
_cell.angle_alpha   90.00
_cell.angle_beta   90.00
_cell.angle_gamma   90.00
#
_symmetry.space_group_name_H-M   'P 1'
#
loop_
_entity.id
_entity.type
_entity.pdbx_description
1 polymer ?
#
loop_
_entity_poly.entity_id
_entity_poly.type
_entity_poly.pdbx_seq_one_letter_code
_entity_poly.pdbx_strand_id
1 'polypeptide(L)'
;MSSNPLKATTQALALALLAMGYAPPGGAFDTNPAAGVVPAAPGSVAGSPHRTAGVGERPTPLPTLDDLQGWRPAIRGRVETPEPALRERAVRETGLQVGSQAALATISHEQNAEVETFAPWLDEIYRFDQLLMEQGLVLPPIVIEARRHAEVEGFKLAKIEQSYQLLENAQVVSAPPTWRDYLIAPDYPPPVKPEGALLPQNADEERLWTEAVRDGWTQGEQQAELALKARVGELHRAFLGRVRYRVLLARGLVTAPAVRVARRGVKLSGNELLIGRTEVTLSRLPHFRGPTRTGRLPWTALPEVLTTYDDGSSVQ
;
A
#
# COMPACT_ATOMS: atom_id res chain seq x y z
N MET A 1 -4.90 8.97 -27.42
CA MET A 1 -3.96 7.85 -27.26
C MET A 1 -4.18 7.33 -25.86
N SER A 2 -4.97 6.28 -25.72
CA SER A 2 -5.31 5.68 -24.43
C SER A 2 -4.10 4.87 -23.95
N SER A 3 -3.41 5.35 -22.94
CA SER A 3 -2.38 4.57 -22.24
C SER A 3 -3.11 3.45 -21.49
N ASN A 4 -2.86 2.24 -21.90
CA ASN A 4 -3.48 1.05 -21.33
C ASN A 4 -3.03 0.92 -19.85
N PRO A 5 -3.91 1.09 -18.84
CA PRO A 5 -3.54 1.04 -17.42
C PRO A 5 -2.87 -0.28 -17.02
N LEU A 6 -3.21 -1.37 -17.72
CA LEU A 6 -2.58 -2.68 -17.58
C LEU A 6 -1.06 -2.65 -17.80
N LYS A 7 -0.57 -1.80 -18.73
CA LYS A 7 0.88 -1.68 -18.98
C LYS A 7 1.61 -1.00 -17.82
N ALA A 8 0.97 -0.06 -17.13
CA ALA A 8 1.56 0.63 -15.99
C ALA A 8 1.71 -0.29 -14.77
N THR A 9 0.73 -1.17 -14.53
CA THR A 9 0.74 -2.16 -13.45
C THR A 9 1.83 -3.19 -13.67
N THR A 10 1.92 -3.75 -14.88
CA THR A 10 2.97 -4.71 -15.27
C THR A 10 4.36 -4.07 -15.14
N GLN A 11 4.49 -2.80 -15.51
CA GLN A 11 5.74 -2.04 -15.41
C GLN A 11 6.14 -1.76 -13.95
N ALA A 12 5.18 -1.42 -13.07
CA ALA A 12 5.45 -1.20 -11.66
C ALA A 12 5.85 -2.50 -10.94
N LEU A 13 5.18 -3.62 -11.22
CA LEU A 13 5.55 -4.93 -10.69
C LEU A 13 6.89 -5.44 -11.26
N ALA A 14 7.13 -5.26 -12.56
CA ALA A 14 8.39 -5.63 -13.19
C ALA A 14 9.58 -4.82 -12.66
N LEU A 15 9.41 -3.51 -12.43
CA LEU A 15 10.41 -2.66 -11.78
C LEU A 15 10.68 -3.10 -10.33
N ALA A 16 9.65 -3.51 -9.61
CA ALA A 16 9.77 -4.04 -8.26
C ALA A 16 10.58 -5.34 -8.24
N LEU A 17 10.37 -6.24 -9.21
CA LEU A 17 11.08 -7.51 -9.36
C LEU A 17 12.52 -7.33 -9.84
N LEU A 18 12.77 -6.39 -10.76
CA LEU A 18 14.13 -6.03 -11.23
C LEU A 18 14.99 -5.44 -10.11
N ALA A 19 14.40 -4.68 -9.20
CA ALA A 19 15.11 -4.13 -8.04
C ALA A 19 15.63 -5.21 -7.06
N MET A 20 15.07 -6.42 -7.13
CA MET A 20 15.55 -7.58 -6.36
C MET A 20 16.56 -8.45 -7.10
N GLY A 21 17.02 -8.06 -8.30
CA GLY A 21 17.96 -8.84 -9.10
C GLY A 21 17.33 -10.05 -9.79
N TYR A 22 16.01 -10.13 -9.84
CA TYR A 22 15.28 -11.20 -10.51
C TYR A 22 14.88 -10.75 -11.91
N ALA A 23 15.47 -11.35 -12.93
CA ALA A 23 15.09 -11.13 -14.33
C ALA A 23 14.01 -12.14 -14.73
N PRO A 24 12.81 -11.70 -15.14
CA PRO A 24 11.80 -12.62 -15.67
C PRO A 24 12.25 -13.19 -17.00
N PRO A 25 11.91 -14.44 -17.33
CA PRO A 25 12.24 -15.04 -18.61
C PRO A 25 11.42 -14.39 -19.72
N GLY A 26 12.06 -13.56 -20.54
CA GLY A 26 11.63 -13.12 -21.88
C GLY A 26 10.65 -11.95 -21.93
N GLY A 27 11.18 -10.72 -22.03
CA GLY A 27 10.44 -9.54 -22.45
C GLY A 27 11.28 -8.27 -22.31
N ALA A 28 11.54 -7.56 -23.40
CA ALA A 28 12.27 -6.30 -23.40
C ALA A 28 11.36 -5.16 -22.90
N PHE A 29 11.83 -4.37 -21.92
CA PHE A 29 11.13 -3.21 -21.40
C PHE A 29 11.90 -1.92 -21.70
N ASP A 30 11.22 -0.98 -22.33
CA ASP A 30 11.72 0.40 -22.55
C ASP A 30 11.41 1.26 -21.31
N THR A 31 12.44 1.90 -20.75
CA THR A 31 12.35 2.72 -19.54
C THR A 31 12.54 4.20 -19.86
N ASN A 32 11.55 5.04 -19.54
CA ASN A 32 11.72 6.49 -19.48
C ASN A 32 11.03 7.03 -18.19
N PRO A 33 11.78 7.63 -17.24
CA PRO A 33 11.20 8.13 -15.99
C PRO A 33 10.89 9.62 -16.06
N ALA A 34 9.67 10.01 -15.72
CA ALA A 34 9.31 11.38 -15.39
C ALA A 34 8.79 11.46 -13.95
N ALA A 35 9.40 12.36 -13.19
CA ALA A 35 9.18 12.56 -11.76
C ALA A 35 7.84 13.26 -11.44
N GLY A 36 7.12 12.78 -10.43
CA GLY A 36 5.95 13.44 -9.86
C GLY A 36 5.92 13.31 -8.34
N VAL A 37 5.64 14.42 -7.68
CA VAL A 37 5.60 14.61 -6.22
C VAL A 37 4.44 13.83 -5.61
N VAL A 38 4.72 13.02 -4.58
CA VAL A 38 3.72 12.21 -3.84
C VAL A 38 3.33 12.93 -2.56
N PRO A 39 2.02 13.18 -2.28
CA PRO A 39 1.58 13.63 -0.96
C PRO A 39 1.64 12.48 0.05
N ALA A 40 1.98 12.82 1.32
CA ALA A 40 2.14 11.88 2.42
C ALA A 40 0.83 11.12 2.71
N ALA A 41 0.93 9.80 2.86
CA ALA A 41 -0.18 8.93 3.24
C ALA A 41 -0.60 9.15 4.70
N PRO A 42 -1.91 9.12 5.02
CA PRO A 42 -2.37 9.11 6.40
C PRO A 42 -2.07 7.76 7.07
N GLY A 43 -1.72 7.86 8.36
CA GLY A 43 -1.16 6.79 9.20
C GLY A 43 -1.85 5.42 9.10
N SER A 44 -1.00 4.42 9.13
CA SER A 44 -1.32 2.99 9.24
C SER A 44 -2.27 2.72 10.42
N VAL A 45 -3.48 2.26 10.09
CA VAL A 45 -4.42 1.72 11.08
C VAL A 45 -4.21 0.20 11.12
N ALA A 46 -3.81 -0.27 12.29
CA ALA A 46 -3.63 -1.68 12.58
C ALA A 46 -4.90 -2.48 12.31
N GLY A 47 -4.74 -3.59 11.54
CA GLY A 47 -5.57 -4.79 11.56
C GLY A 47 -7.08 -4.60 11.54
N SER A 48 -7.68 -4.43 10.36
CA SER A 48 -9.11 -4.69 10.19
C SER A 48 -9.34 -6.20 10.00
N PRO A 49 -10.29 -6.81 10.73
CA PRO A 49 -10.64 -8.21 10.51
C PRO A 49 -11.28 -8.37 9.12
N HIS A 50 -10.83 -9.37 8.37
CA HIS A 50 -11.49 -9.82 7.16
C HIS A 50 -12.99 -10.04 7.42
N ARG A 51 -13.81 -9.17 6.85
CA ARG A 51 -15.26 -9.37 6.84
C ARG A 51 -15.55 -10.50 5.87
N THR A 52 -15.90 -11.67 6.39
CA THR A 52 -16.46 -12.77 5.59
C THR A 52 -17.65 -12.25 4.80
N ALA A 53 -17.51 -12.25 3.48
CA ALA A 53 -18.59 -11.91 2.57
C ALA A 53 -19.78 -12.83 2.84
N GLY A 54 -20.94 -12.25 3.12
CA GLY A 54 -22.20 -12.98 3.26
C GLY A 54 -22.53 -13.72 1.95
N VAL A 55 -22.86 -14.99 2.11
CA VAL A 55 -23.30 -15.84 1.00
C VAL A 55 -24.61 -15.27 0.44
N GLY A 56 -24.62 -14.78 -0.82
CA GLY A 56 -25.86 -14.66 -1.57
C GLY A 56 -26.06 -13.43 -2.47
N GLU A 57 -25.25 -12.39 -2.39
CA GLU A 57 -25.41 -11.25 -3.30
C GLU A 57 -24.49 -11.42 -4.51
N ARG A 58 -25.09 -11.51 -5.72
CA ARG A 58 -24.33 -11.47 -6.96
C ARG A 58 -23.59 -10.12 -7.00
N PRO A 59 -22.29 -10.10 -7.27
CA PRO A 59 -21.57 -8.84 -7.38
C PRO A 59 -22.24 -7.98 -8.44
N THR A 60 -22.68 -6.79 -8.06
CA THR A 60 -23.21 -5.81 -9.00
C THR A 60 -22.07 -5.46 -9.95
N PRO A 61 -22.25 -5.58 -11.28
CA PRO A 61 -21.21 -5.23 -12.23
C PRO A 61 -20.81 -3.76 -12.03
N LEU A 62 -19.50 -3.52 -12.05
CA LEU A 62 -18.97 -2.17 -11.96
C LEU A 62 -19.39 -1.38 -13.20
N PRO A 63 -19.87 -0.14 -13.06
CA PRO A 63 -20.32 0.66 -14.21
C PRO A 63 -19.11 1.07 -15.06
N THR A 64 -19.29 0.99 -16.38
CA THR A 64 -18.31 1.48 -17.35
C THR A 64 -18.40 3.00 -17.52
N LEU A 65 -17.39 3.60 -18.13
CA LEU A 65 -17.38 5.04 -18.46
C LEU A 65 -18.60 5.43 -19.29
N ASP A 66 -18.99 4.60 -20.28
CA ASP A 66 -20.14 4.85 -21.15
C ASP A 66 -21.45 4.77 -20.39
N ASP A 67 -21.60 3.84 -19.44
CA ASP A 67 -22.76 3.74 -18.56
C ASP A 67 -22.97 5.02 -17.76
N LEU A 68 -21.90 5.55 -17.18
CA LEU A 68 -21.94 6.78 -16.36
C LEU A 68 -22.28 8.01 -17.19
N GLN A 69 -21.71 8.12 -18.39
CA GLN A 69 -22.01 9.21 -19.32
C GLN A 69 -23.46 9.17 -19.78
N GLY A 70 -24.06 7.98 -19.83
CA GLY A 70 -25.47 7.76 -20.17
C GLY A 70 -26.47 8.04 -19.06
N TRP A 71 -26.04 8.37 -17.83
CA TRP A 71 -26.98 8.59 -16.72
C TRP A 71 -27.86 9.81 -16.95
N ARG A 72 -29.19 9.60 -16.84
CA ARG A 72 -30.23 10.61 -17.01
C ARG A 72 -31.25 10.52 -15.88
N PRO A 73 -31.98 11.62 -15.54
CA PRO A 73 -33.05 11.56 -14.58
C PRO A 73 -34.21 10.68 -15.09
N ALA A 74 -34.80 9.90 -14.19
CA ALA A 74 -35.91 8.99 -14.55
C ALA A 74 -37.18 9.78 -14.99
N ILE A 75 -37.39 11.00 -14.46
CA ILE A 75 -38.47 11.89 -14.80
C ILE A 75 -37.88 13.27 -15.11
N ARG A 76 -38.14 13.80 -16.29
CA ARG A 76 -37.84 15.21 -16.63
C ARG A 76 -38.89 16.10 -15.91
N GLY A 77 -38.67 16.37 -14.64
CA GLY A 77 -39.48 17.30 -13.86
C GLY A 77 -38.85 18.68 -13.83
N ARG A 78 -39.69 19.72 -13.92
CA ARG A 78 -39.25 21.09 -13.69
C ARG A 78 -38.96 21.25 -12.21
N VAL A 79 -37.70 20.98 -11.82
CA VAL A 79 -37.22 21.36 -10.49
C VAL A 79 -37.02 22.87 -10.53
N GLU A 80 -37.49 23.60 -9.49
CA GLU A 80 -37.16 25.02 -9.32
C GLU A 80 -35.64 25.12 -9.36
N THR A 81 -35.14 25.71 -10.46
CA THR A 81 -33.72 25.73 -10.74
C THR A 81 -33.06 26.82 -9.91
N PRO A 82 -32.02 26.47 -9.11
CA PRO A 82 -31.09 27.45 -8.60
C PRO A 82 -30.51 28.27 -9.77
N GLU A 83 -29.88 29.39 -9.44
CA GLU A 83 -29.17 30.20 -10.42
C GLU A 83 -28.37 29.31 -11.40
N PRO A 84 -28.48 29.53 -12.75
CA PRO A 84 -27.95 28.62 -13.75
C PRO A 84 -26.46 28.24 -13.51
N ALA A 85 -25.64 29.20 -13.10
CA ALA A 85 -24.21 28.98 -12.81
C ALA A 85 -23.98 28.01 -11.62
N LEU A 86 -24.82 28.07 -10.59
CA LEU A 86 -24.74 27.17 -9.44
C LEU A 86 -25.13 25.74 -9.83
N ARG A 87 -26.10 25.60 -10.73
CA ARG A 87 -26.55 24.32 -11.23
C ARG A 87 -25.47 23.65 -12.12
N GLU A 88 -24.90 24.39 -13.06
CA GLU A 88 -23.81 23.90 -13.91
C GLU A 88 -22.64 23.41 -13.07
N ARG A 89 -22.29 24.15 -12.03
CA ARG A 89 -21.24 23.76 -11.09
C ARG A 89 -21.59 22.47 -10.36
N ALA A 90 -22.83 22.32 -9.86
CA ALA A 90 -23.27 21.12 -9.17
C ALA A 90 -23.24 19.88 -10.08
N VAL A 91 -23.72 20.01 -11.34
CA VAL A 91 -23.66 18.94 -12.34
C VAL A 91 -22.23 18.53 -12.64
N ARG A 92 -21.33 19.51 -12.83
CA ARG A 92 -19.89 19.26 -13.07
C ARG A 92 -19.22 18.55 -11.89
N GLU A 93 -19.38 19.06 -10.68
CA GLU A 93 -18.79 18.48 -9.47
C GLU A 93 -19.28 17.05 -9.24
N THR A 94 -20.59 16.81 -9.43
CA THR A 94 -21.18 15.47 -9.32
C THR A 94 -20.63 14.54 -10.38
N GLY A 95 -20.50 14.99 -11.64
CA GLY A 95 -19.92 14.19 -12.72
C GLY A 95 -18.48 13.80 -12.46
N LEU A 96 -17.66 14.74 -12.00
CA LEU A 96 -16.25 14.49 -11.60
C LEU A 96 -16.19 13.44 -10.47
N GLN A 97 -17.00 13.58 -9.44
CA GLN A 97 -17.02 12.65 -8.31
C GLN A 97 -17.42 11.24 -8.73
N VAL A 98 -18.49 11.12 -9.51
CA VAL A 98 -19.00 9.83 -10.01
C VAL A 98 -17.95 9.15 -10.89
N GLY A 99 -17.35 9.89 -11.84
CA GLY A 99 -16.30 9.38 -12.72
C GLY A 99 -15.09 8.89 -11.95
N SER A 100 -14.60 9.69 -11.00
CA SER A 100 -13.44 9.37 -10.18
C SER A 100 -13.67 8.14 -9.29
N GLN A 101 -14.82 8.06 -8.64
CA GLN A 101 -15.17 6.91 -7.78
C GLN A 101 -15.30 5.62 -8.59
N ALA A 102 -15.95 5.68 -9.76
CA ALA A 102 -16.12 4.51 -10.62
C ALA A 102 -14.77 4.01 -11.16
N ALA A 103 -13.93 4.92 -11.66
CA ALA A 103 -12.62 4.55 -12.17
C ALA A 103 -11.75 3.93 -11.08
N LEU A 104 -11.73 4.55 -9.88
CA LEU A 104 -10.97 4.00 -8.74
C LEU A 104 -11.42 2.56 -8.41
N ALA A 105 -12.74 2.31 -8.37
CA ALA A 105 -13.26 0.98 -8.09
C ALA A 105 -12.91 -0.02 -9.20
N THR A 106 -13.14 0.33 -10.47
CA THR A 106 -12.90 -0.54 -11.62
C THR A 106 -11.43 -0.86 -11.79
N ILE A 107 -10.57 0.16 -11.81
CA ILE A 107 -9.13 -0.02 -12.02
C ILE A 107 -8.49 -0.76 -10.86
N SER A 108 -8.88 -0.47 -9.60
CA SER A 108 -8.37 -1.21 -8.45
C SER A 108 -8.77 -2.68 -8.47
N HIS A 109 -9.99 -3.00 -8.93
CA HIS A 109 -10.44 -4.38 -9.12
C HIS A 109 -9.62 -5.10 -10.20
N GLU A 110 -9.41 -4.46 -11.35
CA GLU A 110 -8.58 -4.99 -12.44
C GLU A 110 -7.12 -5.19 -11.99
N GLN A 111 -6.54 -4.23 -11.26
CA GLN A 111 -5.20 -4.33 -10.68
C GLN A 111 -5.09 -5.51 -9.71
N ASN A 112 -6.08 -5.73 -8.85
CA ASN A 112 -6.09 -6.88 -7.94
C ASN A 112 -6.08 -8.20 -8.70
N ALA A 113 -6.90 -8.32 -9.75
CA ALA A 113 -6.94 -9.51 -10.60
C ALA A 113 -5.60 -9.73 -11.32
N GLU A 114 -4.96 -8.68 -11.81
CA GLU A 114 -3.66 -8.76 -12.45
C GLU A 114 -2.56 -9.16 -11.46
N VAL A 115 -2.51 -8.56 -10.26
CA VAL A 115 -1.55 -8.90 -9.21
C VAL A 115 -1.65 -10.38 -8.82
N GLU A 116 -2.87 -10.94 -8.74
CA GLU A 116 -3.06 -12.38 -8.45
C GLU A 116 -2.47 -13.30 -9.54
N THR A 117 -2.32 -12.85 -10.78
CA THR A 117 -1.64 -13.65 -11.81
C THR A 117 -0.16 -13.87 -11.50
N PHE A 118 0.46 -12.99 -10.69
CA PHE A 118 1.85 -13.09 -10.24
C PHE A 118 1.99 -13.80 -8.88
N ALA A 119 0.90 -14.33 -8.32
CA ALA A 119 0.89 -14.96 -7.00
C ALA A 119 2.01 -15.99 -6.79
N PRO A 120 2.31 -16.94 -7.72
CA PRO A 120 3.37 -17.93 -7.51
C PRO A 120 4.75 -17.31 -7.27
N TRP A 121 5.04 -16.19 -7.95
CA TRP A 121 6.32 -15.48 -7.82
C TRP A 121 6.37 -14.63 -6.55
N LEU A 122 5.27 -13.97 -6.22
CA LEU A 122 5.16 -13.16 -5.02
C LEU A 122 5.26 -14.02 -3.75
N ASP A 123 4.66 -15.21 -3.78
CA ASP A 123 4.75 -16.20 -2.70
C ASP A 123 6.19 -16.73 -2.50
N GLU A 124 6.98 -16.83 -3.58
CA GLU A 124 8.39 -17.25 -3.51
C GLU A 124 9.30 -16.13 -2.99
N ILE A 125 9.08 -14.89 -3.43
CA ILE A 125 9.94 -13.75 -3.11
C ILE A 125 9.64 -13.21 -1.70
N TYR A 126 8.37 -12.99 -1.37
CA TYR A 126 7.96 -12.32 -0.12
C TYR A 126 7.63 -13.32 1.00
N ARG A 127 8.62 -14.12 1.38
CA ARG A 127 8.48 -15.15 2.41
C ARG A 127 8.60 -14.58 3.82
N PHE A 128 7.57 -13.89 4.28
CA PHE A 128 7.52 -13.35 5.63
C PHE A 128 7.58 -14.42 6.71
N ASP A 129 7.11 -15.65 6.42
CA ASP A 129 7.18 -16.80 7.30
C ASP A 129 8.61 -17.11 7.76
N GLN A 130 9.59 -16.97 6.87
CA GLN A 130 11.01 -17.19 7.17
C GLN A 130 11.64 -16.09 8.02
N LEU A 131 11.01 -14.92 8.07
CA LEU A 131 11.49 -13.80 8.86
C LEU A 131 11.05 -13.87 10.31
N LEU A 132 9.99 -14.62 10.61
CA LEU A 132 9.44 -14.73 11.95
C LEU A 132 10.49 -15.22 12.96
N MET A 133 10.36 -14.73 14.17
CA MET A 133 11.19 -15.03 15.33
C MET A 133 10.37 -15.73 16.41
N GLU A 134 11.06 -16.27 17.43
CA GLU A 134 10.41 -16.86 18.60
C GLU A 134 9.32 -17.89 18.24
N GLN A 135 9.74 -18.94 17.53
CA GLN A 135 8.88 -20.05 17.09
C GLN A 135 7.71 -19.61 16.19
N GLY A 136 7.91 -18.55 15.39
CA GLY A 136 6.90 -18.08 14.45
C GLY A 136 5.86 -17.11 15.03
N LEU A 137 6.09 -16.61 16.24
CA LEU A 137 5.12 -15.78 16.96
C LEU A 137 5.46 -14.28 16.94
N VAL A 138 6.68 -13.91 16.54
CA VAL A 138 7.13 -12.52 16.56
C VAL A 138 7.57 -12.08 15.18
N LEU A 139 6.91 -11.07 14.65
CA LEU A 139 7.30 -10.38 13.43
C LEU A 139 8.41 -9.37 13.76
N PRO A 140 9.56 -9.41 13.06
CA PRO A 140 10.67 -8.50 13.32
C PRO A 140 10.30 -7.04 13.04
N PRO A 141 11.00 -6.08 13.66
CA PRO A 141 10.83 -4.67 13.36
C PRO A 141 11.27 -4.33 11.95
N ILE A 142 10.78 -3.21 11.43
CA ILE A 142 11.21 -2.63 10.16
C ILE A 142 12.37 -1.67 10.43
N VAL A 143 13.50 -1.92 9.77
CA VAL A 143 14.66 -1.03 9.77
C VAL A 143 14.82 -0.42 8.39
N ILE A 144 14.81 0.89 8.34
CA ILE A 144 15.16 1.66 7.13
C ILE A 144 16.61 2.12 7.21
N GLU A 145 17.21 2.29 6.06
CA GLU A 145 18.53 2.84 5.90
C GLU A 145 18.45 4.21 5.24
N ALA A 146 18.95 5.23 5.90
CA ALA A 146 19.16 6.53 5.30
C ALA A 146 20.58 6.58 4.71
N ARG A 147 20.65 6.85 3.40
CA ARG A 147 21.94 6.96 2.72
C ARG A 147 22.55 8.32 2.96
N ARG A 148 23.87 8.33 3.02
CA ARG A 148 24.83 9.45 3.00
C ARG A 148 24.19 10.83 3.13
N HIS A 149 24.10 11.34 4.32
CA HIS A 149 23.75 12.74 4.55
C HIS A 149 24.91 13.46 5.22
N ALA A 150 24.97 14.75 4.99
CA ALA A 150 25.94 15.61 5.61
C ALA A 150 25.22 16.55 6.58
N GLU A 151 25.68 16.57 7.82
CA GLU A 151 25.24 17.53 8.82
C GLU A 151 26.22 18.69 8.86
N VAL A 152 25.71 19.91 8.69
CA VAL A 152 26.51 21.12 8.79
C VAL A 152 26.09 21.86 10.05
N GLU A 153 27.01 21.94 11.01
CA GLU A 153 26.80 22.66 12.27
C GLU A 153 27.88 23.75 12.40
N GLY A 154 27.51 24.98 12.11
CA GLY A 154 28.43 26.10 12.07
C GLY A 154 29.60 25.87 11.10
N PHE A 155 30.83 25.75 11.60
CA PHE A 155 32.03 25.49 10.80
C PHE A 155 32.40 23.99 10.70
N LYS A 156 31.54 23.10 11.19
CA LYS A 156 31.79 21.64 11.22
C LYS A 156 30.90 20.94 10.20
N LEU A 157 31.52 20.16 9.31
CA LEU A 157 30.86 19.25 8.39
C LEU A 157 31.04 17.82 8.91
N ALA A 158 29.95 17.16 9.29
CA ALA A 158 29.94 15.73 9.59
C ALA A 158 29.33 14.97 8.42
N LYS A 159 30.10 14.08 7.79
CA LYS A 159 29.63 13.21 6.72
C LYS A 159 29.24 11.86 7.33
N ILE A 160 27.96 11.53 7.25
CA ILE A 160 27.42 10.25 7.69
C ILE A 160 27.31 9.34 6.48
N GLU A 161 28.03 8.21 6.48
CA GLU A 161 28.04 7.28 5.36
C GLU A 161 26.82 6.38 5.35
N GLN A 162 26.38 5.90 6.51
CA GLN A 162 25.22 5.03 6.68
C GLN A 162 24.55 5.34 8.01
N SER A 163 23.23 5.48 8.01
CA SER A 163 22.43 5.55 9.22
C SER A 163 21.25 4.60 9.12
N TYR A 164 20.88 3.98 10.24
CA TYR A 164 19.76 3.06 10.33
C TYR A 164 18.74 3.59 11.33
N GLN A 165 17.46 3.44 10.99
CA GLN A 165 16.36 3.85 11.85
C GLN A 165 15.36 2.70 12.00
N LEU A 166 14.89 2.47 13.22
CA LEU A 166 13.75 1.59 13.50
C LEU A 166 12.46 2.36 13.16
N LEU A 167 11.78 1.97 12.09
CA LEU A 167 10.53 2.58 11.65
C LEU A 167 9.35 2.00 12.42
N GLU A 168 9.32 0.68 12.56
CA GLU A 168 8.30 -0.06 13.29
C GLU A 168 8.94 -1.02 14.28
N ASN A 169 8.27 -1.23 15.41
CA ASN A 169 8.73 -2.19 16.41
C ASN A 169 8.33 -3.63 16.06
N ALA A 170 8.95 -4.59 16.76
CA ALA A 170 8.53 -5.98 16.70
C ALA A 170 7.08 -6.13 17.18
N GLN A 171 6.34 -7.06 16.58
CA GLN A 171 4.93 -7.32 16.87
C GLN A 171 4.69 -8.81 17.12
N VAL A 172 3.79 -9.13 18.05
CA VAL A 172 3.30 -10.50 18.21
C VAL A 172 2.22 -10.73 17.17
N VAL A 173 2.34 -11.81 16.41
CA VAL A 173 1.41 -12.16 15.34
C VAL A 173 0.92 -13.59 15.50
N SER A 174 -0.31 -13.87 15.12
CA SER A 174 -0.88 -15.22 15.09
C SER A 174 -0.53 -15.96 13.79
N ALA A 175 -0.30 -15.20 12.72
CA ALA A 175 0.12 -15.68 11.41
C ALA A 175 1.05 -14.63 10.77
N PRO A 176 2.00 -15.05 9.90
CA PRO A 176 2.81 -14.11 9.15
C PRO A 176 1.94 -13.31 8.20
N PRO A 177 2.22 -12.01 7.98
CA PRO A 177 1.61 -11.27 6.90
C PRO A 177 2.03 -11.89 5.56
N THR A 178 1.25 -11.64 4.55
CA THR A 178 1.51 -12.05 3.17
C THR A 178 1.65 -10.82 2.29
N TRP A 179 2.14 -10.97 1.07
CA TRP A 179 2.16 -9.88 0.10
C TRP A 179 0.74 -9.35 -0.22
N ARG A 180 -0.30 -10.21 -0.08
CA ARG A 180 -1.69 -9.82 -0.29
C ARG A 180 -2.15 -8.76 0.69
N ASP A 181 -1.70 -8.81 1.93
CA ASP A 181 -2.03 -7.82 2.97
C ASP A 181 -1.54 -6.41 2.61
N TYR A 182 -0.58 -6.30 1.71
CA TYR A 182 -0.01 -5.04 1.24
C TYR A 182 -0.50 -4.65 -0.17
N LEU A 183 -0.53 -5.59 -1.12
CA LEU A 183 -0.77 -5.27 -2.54
C LEU A 183 -2.24 -5.23 -2.92
N ILE A 184 -3.08 -6.08 -2.31
CA ILE A 184 -4.50 -6.12 -2.66
C ILE A 184 -5.18 -4.86 -2.17
N ALA A 185 -5.77 -4.12 -3.10
CA ALA A 185 -6.57 -2.94 -2.78
C ALA A 185 -7.83 -3.34 -2.02
N PRO A 186 -8.31 -2.49 -1.10
CA PRO A 186 -9.63 -2.68 -0.52
C PRO A 186 -10.69 -2.64 -1.61
N ASP A 187 -11.81 -3.30 -1.35
CA ASP A 187 -12.95 -3.27 -2.25
C ASP A 187 -13.62 -1.87 -2.17
N TYR A 188 -13.49 -1.11 -3.24
CA TYR A 188 -14.10 0.22 -3.34
C TYR A 188 -15.54 0.07 -3.84
N PRO A 189 -16.53 0.66 -3.14
CA PRO A 189 -17.91 0.59 -3.59
C PRO A 189 -18.09 1.35 -4.92
N PRO A 190 -18.90 0.81 -5.85
CA PRO A 190 -19.26 1.52 -7.06
C PRO A 190 -20.02 2.80 -6.73
N PRO A 191 -19.99 3.83 -7.60
CA PRO A 191 -20.74 5.04 -7.37
C PRO A 191 -22.25 4.76 -7.39
N VAL A 192 -22.94 5.40 -6.47
CA VAL A 192 -24.41 5.39 -6.45
C VAL A 192 -24.91 6.45 -7.42
N LYS A 193 -25.92 6.10 -8.24
CA LYS A 193 -26.55 7.05 -9.15
C LYS A 193 -27.10 8.25 -8.37
N PRO A 194 -26.69 9.50 -8.70
CA PRO A 194 -27.15 10.70 -8.01
C PRO A 194 -28.65 10.92 -8.16
N GLU A 195 -29.22 11.74 -7.29
CA GLU A 195 -30.59 12.19 -7.41
C GLU A 195 -30.82 12.91 -8.75
N GLY A 196 -32.04 12.79 -9.30
CA GLY A 196 -32.36 13.34 -10.61
C GLY A 196 -32.10 14.84 -10.75
N ALA A 197 -32.16 15.60 -9.64
CA ALA A 197 -31.80 17.00 -9.60
C ALA A 197 -30.35 17.32 -9.92
N LEU A 198 -29.42 16.39 -9.67
CA LEU A 198 -27.98 16.52 -9.93
C LEU A 198 -27.58 15.92 -11.28
N LEU A 199 -28.50 15.27 -11.98
CA LEU A 199 -28.28 14.72 -13.31
C LEU A 199 -28.61 15.76 -14.40
N PRO A 200 -27.99 15.67 -15.59
CA PRO A 200 -28.20 16.62 -16.68
C PRO A 200 -29.65 16.61 -17.19
N GLN A 201 -30.23 17.80 -17.37
CA GLN A 201 -31.64 17.98 -17.81
C GLN A 201 -31.75 18.54 -19.22
N ASN A 202 -30.72 19.17 -19.76
CA ASN A 202 -30.65 19.74 -21.10
C ASN A 202 -29.36 19.35 -21.84
N ALA A 203 -29.28 19.67 -23.13
CA ALA A 203 -28.18 19.26 -23.97
C ALA A 203 -26.83 19.87 -23.57
N ASP A 204 -26.83 21.07 -23.01
CA ASP A 204 -25.59 21.75 -22.57
C ASP A 204 -25.07 21.10 -21.27
N GLU A 205 -25.97 20.80 -20.35
CA GLU A 205 -25.62 20.04 -19.15
C GLU A 205 -25.20 18.60 -19.47
N GLU A 206 -25.74 17.98 -20.53
CA GLU A 206 -25.32 16.65 -20.99
C GLU A 206 -23.86 16.66 -21.48
N ARG A 207 -23.47 17.69 -22.22
CA ARG A 207 -22.07 17.86 -22.63
C ARG A 207 -21.15 18.07 -21.43
N LEU A 208 -21.55 18.97 -20.53
CA LEU A 208 -20.81 19.27 -19.31
C LEU A 208 -20.65 18.02 -18.43
N TRP A 209 -21.72 17.24 -18.26
CA TRP A 209 -21.69 15.97 -17.53
C TRP A 209 -20.74 14.95 -18.17
N THR A 210 -20.84 14.76 -19.49
CA THR A 210 -19.99 13.81 -20.23
C THR A 210 -18.51 14.16 -20.11
N GLU A 211 -18.17 15.45 -20.20
CA GLU A 211 -16.81 15.95 -20.00
C GLU A 211 -16.35 15.75 -18.57
N ALA A 212 -17.16 16.14 -17.59
CA ALA A 212 -16.85 16.02 -16.17
C ALA A 212 -16.64 14.56 -15.73
N VAL A 213 -17.50 13.63 -16.18
CA VAL A 213 -17.34 12.20 -15.90
C VAL A 213 -16.04 11.66 -16.51
N ARG A 214 -15.68 12.09 -17.72
CA ARG A 214 -14.42 11.68 -18.36
C ARG A 214 -13.19 12.21 -17.61
N ASP A 215 -13.23 13.47 -17.22
CA ASP A 215 -12.16 14.09 -16.44
C ASP A 215 -12.03 13.41 -15.07
N GLY A 216 -13.15 13.13 -14.42
CA GLY A 216 -13.20 12.39 -13.17
C GLY A 216 -12.65 10.98 -13.33
N TRP A 217 -13.02 10.28 -14.39
CA TRP A 217 -12.48 8.95 -14.68
C TRP A 217 -10.95 8.96 -14.80
N THR A 218 -10.41 9.91 -15.56
CA THR A 218 -8.95 10.06 -15.69
C THR A 218 -8.27 10.33 -14.34
N GLN A 219 -8.89 11.13 -13.46
CA GLN A 219 -8.38 11.36 -12.11
C GLN A 219 -8.41 10.08 -11.26
N GLY A 220 -9.50 9.30 -11.35
CA GLY A 220 -9.63 8.02 -10.65
C GLY A 220 -8.59 6.99 -11.10
N GLU A 221 -8.32 6.89 -12.40
CA GLU A 221 -7.24 6.04 -12.95
C GLU A 221 -5.87 6.43 -12.37
N GLN A 222 -5.54 7.72 -12.38
CA GLN A 222 -4.28 8.21 -11.81
C GLN A 222 -4.19 7.93 -10.32
N GLN A 223 -5.29 8.08 -9.58
CA GLN A 223 -5.33 7.77 -8.15
C GLN A 223 -5.12 6.29 -7.88
N ALA A 224 -5.74 5.39 -8.65
CA ALA A 224 -5.55 3.94 -8.54
C ALA A 224 -4.11 3.54 -8.82
N GLU A 225 -3.48 4.13 -9.84
CA GLU A 225 -2.08 3.89 -10.19
C GLU A 225 -1.12 4.34 -9.07
N LEU A 226 -1.31 5.55 -8.54
CA LEU A 226 -0.50 6.07 -7.43
C LEU A 226 -0.68 5.22 -6.17
N ALA A 227 -1.92 4.78 -5.88
CA ALA A 227 -2.20 3.90 -4.76
C ALA A 227 -1.51 2.54 -4.89
N LEU A 228 -1.48 1.95 -6.09
CA LEU A 228 -0.75 0.69 -6.34
C LEU A 228 0.76 0.89 -6.15
N LYS A 229 1.34 1.97 -6.70
CA LYS A 229 2.77 2.28 -6.50
C LYS A 229 3.12 2.45 -5.02
N ALA A 230 2.26 3.11 -4.25
CA ALA A 230 2.44 3.27 -2.81
C ALA A 230 2.40 1.91 -2.08
N ARG A 231 1.45 1.03 -2.43
CA ARG A 231 1.32 -0.32 -1.86
C ARG A 231 2.54 -1.19 -2.17
N VAL A 232 3.06 -1.14 -3.39
CA VAL A 232 4.31 -1.83 -3.77
C VAL A 232 5.48 -1.31 -2.94
N GLY A 233 5.62 0.00 -2.78
CA GLY A 233 6.64 0.60 -1.92
C GLY A 233 6.52 0.18 -0.46
N GLU A 234 5.31 0.06 0.06
CA GLU A 234 5.05 -0.41 1.43
C GLU A 234 5.43 -1.89 1.62
N LEU A 235 5.04 -2.77 0.69
CA LEU A 235 5.44 -4.18 0.71
C LEU A 235 6.98 -4.32 0.73
N HIS A 236 7.66 -3.61 -0.16
CA HIS A 236 9.12 -3.61 -0.23
C HIS A 236 9.74 -3.15 1.09
N ARG A 237 9.31 -2.00 1.60
CA ARG A 237 9.80 -1.45 2.87
C ARG A 237 9.55 -2.41 4.02
N ALA A 238 8.36 -3.02 4.07
CA ALA A 238 7.99 -3.98 5.10
C ALA A 238 8.86 -5.23 5.05
N PHE A 239 9.09 -5.80 3.88
CA PHE A 239 9.88 -7.02 3.70
C PHE A 239 11.38 -6.76 3.89
N LEU A 240 11.95 -5.85 3.09
CA LEU A 240 13.38 -5.54 3.13
C LEU A 240 13.81 -4.94 4.47
N GLY A 241 12.96 -4.14 5.10
CA GLY A 241 13.22 -3.60 6.43
C GLY A 241 13.37 -4.70 7.48
N ARG A 242 12.57 -5.76 7.40
CA ARG A 242 12.66 -6.92 8.30
C ARG A 242 13.86 -7.81 7.96
N VAL A 243 14.17 -8.01 6.69
CA VAL A 243 15.40 -8.68 6.25
C VAL A 243 16.61 -7.94 6.78
N ARG A 244 16.67 -6.63 6.61
CA ARG A 244 17.75 -5.76 7.12
C ARG A 244 17.91 -5.89 8.63
N TYR A 245 16.82 -5.91 9.38
CA TYR A 245 16.86 -6.15 10.82
C TYR A 245 17.51 -7.50 11.15
N ARG A 246 17.13 -8.59 10.46
CA ARG A 246 17.71 -9.92 10.66
C ARG A 246 19.24 -9.92 10.40
N VAL A 247 19.68 -9.22 9.36
CA VAL A 247 21.12 -9.06 9.06
C VAL A 247 21.84 -8.27 10.15
N LEU A 248 21.25 -7.15 10.61
CA LEU A 248 21.84 -6.36 11.70
C LEU A 248 21.86 -7.13 13.02
N LEU A 249 20.85 -7.96 13.28
CA LEU A 249 20.81 -8.84 14.45
C LEU A 249 21.90 -9.89 14.41
N ALA A 250 22.09 -10.57 13.26
CA ALA A 250 23.16 -11.54 13.08
C ALA A 250 24.56 -10.91 13.26
N ARG A 251 24.70 -9.63 12.96
CA ARG A 251 25.93 -8.85 13.17
C ARG A 251 26.05 -8.27 14.59
N GLY A 252 25.06 -8.46 15.45
CA GLY A 252 25.08 -7.97 16.82
C GLY A 252 24.87 -6.46 16.95
N LEU A 253 24.45 -5.76 15.89
CA LEU A 253 24.23 -4.30 15.87
C LEU A 253 22.89 -3.89 16.45
N VAL A 254 21.95 -4.82 16.56
CA VAL A 254 20.65 -4.65 17.22
C VAL A 254 20.43 -5.78 18.22
N THR A 255 19.50 -5.56 19.15
CA THR A 255 19.10 -6.59 20.13
C THR A 255 17.89 -7.35 19.63
N ALA A 256 17.80 -8.64 19.98
CA ALA A 256 16.56 -9.41 19.78
C ALA A 256 15.43 -8.87 20.69
N PRO A 257 14.16 -8.98 20.27
CA PRO A 257 13.03 -8.78 21.18
C PRO A 257 13.09 -9.81 22.30
N ALA A 258 12.72 -9.44 23.51
CA ALA A 258 12.54 -10.42 24.59
C ALA A 258 11.08 -10.77 24.70
N VAL A 259 10.79 -12.06 24.70
CA VAL A 259 9.43 -12.60 24.74
C VAL A 259 9.21 -13.38 26.02
N ARG A 260 8.06 -13.17 26.64
CA ARG A 260 7.56 -13.98 27.74
C ARG A 260 6.41 -14.83 27.24
N VAL A 261 6.52 -16.14 27.38
CA VAL A 261 5.45 -17.07 27.04
C VAL A 261 4.88 -17.63 28.34
N ALA A 262 3.60 -17.35 28.61
CA ALA A 262 2.86 -17.90 29.72
C ALA A 262 1.85 -18.93 29.19
N ARG A 263 2.00 -20.19 29.63
CA ARG A 263 1.06 -21.27 29.29
C ARG A 263 0.13 -21.49 30.49
N ARG A 264 -1.17 -21.34 30.27
CA ARG A 264 -2.20 -21.63 31.27
C ARG A 264 -2.96 -22.87 30.83
N GLY A 265 -2.95 -23.89 31.68
CA GLY A 265 -3.52 -25.22 31.36
C GLY A 265 -5.03 -25.18 31.09
N VAL A 266 -5.80 -24.81 32.12
CA VAL A 266 -7.27 -24.76 32.03
C VAL A 266 -7.79 -23.55 32.78
N LYS A 267 -8.73 -22.84 32.18
CA LYS A 267 -9.48 -21.75 32.82
C LYS A 267 -10.96 -21.90 32.51
N LEU A 268 -11.78 -21.91 33.57
CA LEU A 268 -13.22 -21.82 33.45
C LEU A 268 -13.64 -20.35 33.53
N SER A 269 -14.43 -19.89 32.56
CA SER A 269 -14.97 -18.52 32.49
C SER A 269 -16.46 -18.60 32.16
N GLY A 270 -17.31 -18.53 33.20
CA GLY A 270 -18.75 -18.75 33.02
C GLY A 270 -19.07 -20.16 32.46
N ASN A 271 -19.70 -20.20 31.30
CA ASN A 271 -20.04 -21.45 30.57
C ASN A 271 -18.94 -21.87 29.56
N GLU A 272 -17.77 -21.22 29.55
CA GLU A 272 -16.70 -21.48 28.59
C GLU A 272 -15.51 -22.13 29.31
N LEU A 273 -15.07 -23.29 28.82
CA LEU A 273 -13.87 -23.97 29.27
C LEU A 273 -12.72 -23.70 28.27
N LEU A 274 -11.76 -22.91 28.69
CA LEU A 274 -10.55 -22.58 27.91
C LEU A 274 -9.43 -23.54 28.28
N ILE A 275 -9.03 -24.40 27.34
CA ILE A 275 -7.95 -25.36 27.51
C ILE A 275 -6.73 -24.96 26.69
N GLY A 276 -5.55 -24.89 27.33
CA GLY A 276 -4.28 -24.67 26.63
C GLY A 276 -4.04 -23.23 26.17
N ARG A 277 -4.50 -22.24 26.91
CA ARG A 277 -4.24 -20.83 26.60
C ARG A 277 -2.74 -20.51 26.69
N THR A 278 -2.15 -20.14 25.56
CA THR A 278 -0.78 -19.59 25.47
C THR A 278 -0.88 -18.09 25.31
N GLU A 279 -0.24 -17.36 26.21
CA GLU A 279 -0.13 -15.90 26.18
C GLU A 279 1.31 -15.52 25.87
N VAL A 280 1.51 -14.76 24.80
CA VAL A 280 2.83 -14.30 24.35
C VAL A 280 2.88 -12.79 24.51
N THR A 281 3.89 -12.30 25.22
CA THR A 281 4.06 -10.87 25.51
C THR A 281 5.47 -10.45 25.19
N LEU A 282 5.63 -9.37 24.43
CA LEU A 282 6.92 -8.69 24.25
C LEU A 282 7.30 -7.96 25.53
N SER A 283 8.34 -8.43 26.21
CA SER A 283 8.82 -7.84 27.47
C SER A 283 9.91 -6.79 27.24
N ARG A 284 10.60 -6.84 26.10
CA ARG A 284 11.59 -5.85 25.68
C ARG A 284 11.56 -5.68 24.17
N LEU A 285 11.54 -4.42 23.73
CA LEU A 285 11.62 -4.07 22.32
C LEU A 285 13.07 -4.07 21.83
N PRO A 286 13.32 -4.36 20.55
CA PRO A 286 14.62 -4.25 19.92
C PRO A 286 15.15 -2.81 19.98
N HIS A 287 16.46 -2.67 20.11
CA HIS A 287 17.17 -1.39 20.04
C HIS A 287 18.56 -1.57 19.42
N PHE A 288 19.11 -0.50 18.88
CA PHE A 288 20.48 -0.51 18.37
C PHE A 288 21.49 -0.63 19.53
N ARG A 289 22.53 -1.39 19.31
CA ARG A 289 23.66 -1.46 20.22
C ARG A 289 24.66 -0.36 19.86
N GLY A 290 25.04 0.44 20.82
CA GLY A 290 26.14 1.39 20.68
C GLY A 290 27.50 0.68 20.51
N PRO A 291 28.56 1.40 20.12
CA PRO A 291 29.90 0.85 20.02
C PRO A 291 30.33 0.27 21.36
N THR A 292 30.90 -0.93 21.32
CA THR A 292 31.55 -1.51 22.49
C THR A 292 32.72 -0.63 22.95
N ARG A 293 33.07 -0.72 24.21
CA ARG A 293 34.14 0.08 24.88
C ARG A 293 35.48 0.14 24.14
N THR A 294 35.70 -0.72 23.13
CA THR A 294 36.88 -0.77 22.27
C THR A 294 36.74 0.03 20.96
N GLY A 295 35.64 0.75 20.74
CA GLY A 295 35.47 1.59 19.54
C GLY A 295 35.39 0.84 18.20
N ARG A 296 35.50 -0.47 18.19
CA ARG A 296 35.39 -1.28 16.98
C ARG A 296 33.96 -1.83 16.85
N LEU A 297 33.29 -1.42 15.82
CA LEU A 297 32.07 -2.12 15.38
C LEU A 297 32.54 -3.43 14.70
N PRO A 298 31.93 -4.58 15.04
CA PRO A 298 32.30 -5.86 14.44
C PRO A 298 31.69 -6.03 13.06
N TRP A 299 32.05 -5.20 12.09
CA TRP A 299 31.41 -5.28 10.79
C TRP A 299 32.37 -5.10 9.60
N THR A 300 32.28 -6.00 8.69
CA THR A 300 32.56 -5.86 7.27
C THR A 300 31.30 -5.32 6.58
N ALA A 301 31.47 -4.47 5.57
CA ALA A 301 30.39 -3.84 4.83
C ALA A 301 29.23 -4.80 4.47
N LEU A 302 27.99 -4.29 4.50
CA LEU A 302 26.84 -5.05 3.99
C LEU A 302 27.09 -5.44 2.53
N PRO A 303 26.70 -6.65 2.11
CA PRO A 303 26.72 -6.98 0.68
C PRO A 303 25.98 -5.91 -0.11
N GLU A 304 26.55 -5.48 -1.20
CA GLU A 304 26.06 -4.40 -2.06
C GLU A 304 24.60 -4.60 -2.52
N VAL A 305 24.15 -5.85 -2.57
CA VAL A 305 22.78 -6.25 -2.93
C VAL A 305 21.70 -5.64 -2.02
N LEU A 306 22.02 -5.36 -0.74
CA LEU A 306 21.06 -4.72 0.17
C LEU A 306 21.15 -3.19 0.15
N THR A 307 22.13 -2.63 -0.55
CA THR A 307 22.33 -1.17 -0.64
C THR A 307 21.80 -0.55 -1.92
N THR A 308 21.36 -1.34 -2.89
CA THR A 308 20.97 -0.87 -4.24
C THR A 308 19.49 -0.47 -4.39
N TYR A 309 18.67 -0.58 -3.36
CA TYR A 309 17.31 -0.09 -3.45
C TYR A 309 17.28 1.44 -3.26
N ASP A 310 17.22 2.15 -4.36
CA ASP A 310 16.95 3.58 -4.44
C ASP A 310 15.44 3.78 -4.47
N ASP A 311 14.85 4.29 -3.40
CA ASP A 311 13.40 4.53 -3.30
C ASP A 311 12.96 5.78 -4.08
N GLY A 312 13.83 6.35 -4.92
CA GLY A 312 13.50 7.48 -5.78
C GLY A 312 13.16 8.79 -5.05
N SER A 313 13.29 8.82 -3.72
CA SER A 313 13.07 10.05 -2.94
C SER A 313 14.35 10.86 -2.79
N SER A 314 14.89 11.36 -3.89
CA SER A 314 15.80 12.50 -3.85
C SER A 314 14.96 13.76 -3.60
N VAL A 315 14.83 14.13 -2.34
CA VAL A 315 14.41 15.47 -1.94
C VAL A 315 15.50 16.43 -2.38
N GLN A 316 15.17 17.30 -3.33
CA GLN A 316 15.88 18.55 -3.56
C GLN A 316 15.54 19.54 -2.46
#